data_e24438151b4103341f05be9003fd94e1
#
_entry.id   e24438151b4103341f05be9003fd94e1
#
_cell.length_a   1.000
_cell.length_b   1.000
_cell.length_c   1.000
_cell.angle_alpha   90.00
_cell.angle_beta   90.00
_cell.angle_gamma   90.00
#
_symmetry.space_group_name_H-M   'P 1'
#
loop_
_entity.id
_entity.type
_entity.pdbx_description
1 polymer ?
#
loop_
_entity_poly.entity_id
_entity_poly.type
_entity_poly.pdbx_seq_one_letter_code
_entity_poly.pdbx_strand_id
1 'polypeptide(L)'
;MAIGQPKCLSACKRFFCEPSCPKQRQYEALRAYFAEGRSSAEAARAFGYTAGSFQVMCHRFRREENPAFFLTPQPGPRSQPKKSAARDLIVKMRKTNHSIYEISEMLKLRGTPLSPTAVREVLKVEGFAALPRRLDEERPDVLRPTIEAVADVRQLSLAPRRFETMCGGLFLFVPGIVALDLAGLAKAAGLPGSKMIPGSHALRSMLALKLWSIERRSHVMPHVADQGLSLLAGLNVIPKRSFLSEYSSRVGHHQIVKLQAAYHKQIDGQALFPGESFNLDFHSIPYFGEHPGVQCHFLAMRSRRQKCVLTFLAQELDGRAFCYSNADIRKGEESEVFFRFFAFW
;
A
#
# COMPACT_ATOMS: atom_id res chain seq x y z
N MET A 1 -32.96 14.24 -27.97
CA MET A 1 -33.29 14.53 -26.57
C MET A 1 -34.65 13.90 -26.26
N ALA A 2 -34.69 12.85 -25.49
CA ALA A 2 -35.94 12.20 -25.07
C ALA A 2 -36.62 13.10 -24.04
N ILE A 3 -37.78 13.64 -24.37
CA ILE A 3 -38.63 14.39 -23.45
C ILE A 3 -39.20 13.35 -22.49
N GLY A 4 -38.68 13.31 -21.26
CA GLY A 4 -39.15 12.39 -20.22
C GLY A 4 -40.60 12.70 -19.84
N GLN A 5 -41.41 11.67 -19.56
CA GLN A 5 -42.81 11.83 -19.12
C GLN A 5 -42.91 12.75 -17.88
N PRO A 6 -43.93 13.59 -17.79
CA PRO A 6 -44.11 14.49 -16.64
C PRO A 6 -44.25 13.70 -15.33
N LYS A 7 -43.50 14.11 -14.31
CA LYS A 7 -43.54 13.50 -12.99
C LYS A 7 -44.87 13.71 -12.34
N CYS A 8 -45.46 12.69 -11.69
CA CYS A 8 -46.69 12.84 -10.93
C CYS A 8 -46.49 13.78 -9.72
N LEU A 9 -47.59 14.39 -9.23
CA LEU A 9 -47.58 15.37 -8.15
C LEU A 9 -46.89 14.84 -6.86
N SER A 10 -47.08 13.56 -6.54
CA SER A 10 -46.42 12.89 -5.41
C SER A 10 -44.90 12.81 -5.57
N ALA A 11 -44.40 12.56 -6.78
CA ALA A 11 -42.99 12.54 -7.07
C ALA A 11 -42.35 13.94 -6.98
N CYS A 12 -43.09 14.98 -7.41
CA CYS A 12 -42.66 16.36 -7.24
C CYS A 12 -42.55 16.76 -5.77
N LYS A 13 -43.57 16.40 -4.95
CA LYS A 13 -43.53 16.65 -3.51
C LYS A 13 -42.37 15.94 -2.83
N ARG A 14 -42.10 14.69 -3.20
CA ARG A 14 -41.02 13.90 -2.65
C ARG A 14 -39.64 14.54 -2.92
N PHE A 15 -39.45 15.18 -4.08
CA PHE A 15 -38.20 15.88 -4.42
C PHE A 15 -37.82 16.94 -3.37
N PHE A 16 -38.81 17.68 -2.82
CA PHE A 16 -38.55 18.71 -1.82
C PHE A 16 -38.55 18.15 -0.38
N CYS A 17 -39.36 17.14 -0.10
CA CYS A 17 -39.47 16.59 1.26
C CYS A 17 -38.43 15.54 1.59
N GLU A 18 -37.88 14.84 0.57
CA GLU A 18 -36.88 13.77 0.71
C GLU A 18 -35.66 14.07 -0.20
N PRO A 19 -34.91 15.17 0.05
CA PRO A 19 -33.81 15.57 -0.79
C PRO A 19 -32.63 14.56 -0.74
N SER A 20 -32.23 14.07 -1.88
CA SER A 20 -31.12 13.12 -2.02
C SER A 20 -29.73 13.79 -1.91
N CYS A 21 -29.64 15.09 -2.25
CA CYS A 21 -28.40 15.85 -2.19
C CYS A 21 -28.22 16.53 -0.82
N PRO A 22 -27.08 16.40 -0.16
CA PRO A 22 -26.81 17.04 1.13
C PRO A 22 -27.01 18.56 1.13
N LYS A 23 -26.64 19.26 0.06
CA LYS A 23 -26.83 20.71 -0.08
C LYS A 23 -28.31 21.08 -0.23
N GLN A 24 -29.08 20.32 -1.00
CA GLN A 24 -30.53 20.50 -1.11
C GLN A 24 -31.20 20.26 0.23
N ARG A 25 -30.83 19.19 0.94
CA ARG A 25 -31.36 18.89 2.28
C ARG A 25 -31.11 20.05 3.26
N GLN A 26 -29.91 20.61 3.21
CA GLN A 26 -29.54 21.75 4.05
C GLN A 26 -30.38 22.98 3.71
N TYR A 27 -30.52 23.27 2.43
CA TYR A 27 -31.36 24.39 1.95
C TYR A 27 -32.84 24.23 2.37
N GLU A 28 -33.44 23.08 2.11
CA GLU A 28 -34.84 22.84 2.45
C GLU A 28 -35.13 22.88 3.96
N ALA A 29 -34.18 22.38 4.77
CA ALA A 29 -34.30 22.49 6.23
C ALA A 29 -34.24 23.95 6.71
N LEU A 30 -33.38 24.76 6.16
CA LEU A 30 -33.30 26.19 6.48
C LEU A 30 -34.51 26.95 5.95
N ARG A 31 -35.00 26.62 4.75
CA ARG A 31 -36.20 27.21 4.17
C ARG A 31 -37.44 26.91 5.02
N ALA A 32 -37.59 25.67 5.49
CA ALA A 32 -38.67 25.26 6.36
C ALA A 32 -38.70 26.06 7.69
N TYR A 33 -37.53 26.36 8.23
CA TYR A 33 -37.39 27.17 9.45
C TYR A 33 -37.59 28.68 9.22
N PHE A 34 -36.84 29.25 8.26
CA PHE A 34 -36.81 30.71 8.07
C PHE A 34 -37.95 31.26 7.23
N ALA A 35 -38.45 30.51 6.25
CA ALA A 35 -39.49 30.96 5.33
C ALA A 35 -40.86 30.36 5.62
N GLU A 36 -40.95 29.11 6.07
CA GLU A 36 -42.24 28.46 6.37
C GLU A 36 -42.66 28.63 7.85
N GLY A 37 -41.77 29.17 8.70
CA GLY A 37 -42.07 29.43 10.11
C GLY A 37 -42.19 28.18 10.98
N ARG A 38 -41.68 27.03 10.54
CA ARG A 38 -41.65 25.80 11.35
C ARG A 38 -40.73 25.98 12.56
N SER A 39 -41.06 25.32 13.66
CA SER A 39 -40.16 25.32 14.80
C SER A 39 -38.81 24.65 14.47
N SER A 40 -37.74 25.06 15.14
CA SER A 40 -36.40 24.48 14.96
C SER A 40 -36.40 22.96 15.16
N ALA A 41 -37.17 22.45 16.11
CA ALA A 41 -37.28 21.02 16.37
C ALA A 41 -38.00 20.26 15.24
N GLU A 42 -39.04 20.83 14.67
CA GLU A 42 -39.79 20.24 13.54
C GLU A 42 -38.96 20.24 12.26
N ALA A 43 -38.31 21.35 11.93
CA ALA A 43 -37.43 21.45 10.77
C ALA A 43 -36.26 20.45 10.87
N ALA A 44 -35.61 20.37 12.02
CA ALA A 44 -34.54 19.42 12.25
C ALA A 44 -35.03 17.97 12.05
N ARG A 45 -36.14 17.59 12.66
CA ARG A 45 -36.70 16.24 12.58
C ARG A 45 -37.12 15.88 11.15
N ALA A 46 -37.73 16.81 10.43
CA ALA A 46 -38.24 16.58 9.06
C ALA A 46 -37.11 16.26 8.07
N PHE A 47 -35.92 16.84 8.27
CA PHE A 47 -34.79 16.67 7.38
C PHE A 47 -33.64 15.83 7.97
N GLY A 48 -33.89 15.10 9.08
CA GLY A 48 -32.96 14.17 9.68
C GLY A 48 -31.70 14.80 10.36
N TYR A 49 -31.87 16.01 10.91
CA TYR A 49 -30.88 16.68 11.73
C TYR A 49 -31.17 16.53 13.23
N THR A 50 -30.09 16.53 14.03
CA THR A 50 -30.26 16.73 15.48
C THR A 50 -30.56 18.20 15.79
N ALA A 51 -31.29 18.49 16.89
CA ALA A 51 -31.59 19.86 17.28
C ALA A 51 -30.32 20.74 17.40
N GLY A 52 -29.24 20.21 17.98
CA GLY A 52 -27.98 20.92 18.13
C GLY A 52 -27.28 21.21 16.79
N SER A 53 -27.22 20.22 15.89
CA SER A 53 -26.60 20.42 14.57
C SER A 53 -27.40 21.40 13.71
N PHE A 54 -28.69 21.39 13.82
CA PHE A 54 -29.55 22.31 13.12
C PHE A 54 -29.42 23.77 13.64
N GLN A 55 -29.32 23.96 14.95
CA GLN A 55 -29.06 25.28 15.55
C GLN A 55 -27.73 25.88 15.10
N VAL A 56 -26.67 25.05 15.07
CA VAL A 56 -25.35 25.49 14.53
C VAL A 56 -25.48 25.88 13.06
N MET A 57 -26.23 25.14 12.27
CA MET A 57 -26.47 25.43 10.86
C MET A 57 -27.24 26.74 10.68
N CYS A 58 -28.30 27.02 11.48
CA CYS A 58 -29.02 28.28 11.48
C CYS A 58 -28.15 29.46 11.89
N HIS A 59 -27.28 29.27 12.91
CA HIS A 59 -26.36 30.32 13.36
C HIS A 59 -25.36 30.65 12.27
N ARG A 60 -24.81 29.66 11.58
CA ARG A 60 -23.88 29.83 10.46
C ARG A 60 -24.53 30.56 9.29
N PHE A 61 -25.76 30.15 8.92
CA PHE A 61 -26.52 30.78 7.84
C PHE A 61 -26.80 32.27 8.08
N ARG A 62 -27.07 32.67 9.35
CA ARG A 62 -27.28 34.08 9.69
C ARG A 62 -26.01 34.94 9.56
N ARG A 63 -24.85 34.36 9.60
CA ARG A 63 -23.54 35.05 9.48
C ARG A 63 -22.99 35.07 8.07
N GLU A 64 -23.50 34.23 7.19
CA GLU A 64 -23.02 34.04 5.83
C GLU A 64 -23.77 34.99 4.89
N GLU A 65 -23.09 36.03 4.41
CA GLU A 65 -23.70 37.04 3.52
C GLU A 65 -24.15 36.47 2.19
N ASN A 66 -23.45 35.45 1.63
CA ASN A 66 -23.73 34.78 0.37
C ASN A 66 -23.70 33.27 0.49
N PRO A 67 -24.77 32.62 0.98
CA PRO A 67 -24.79 31.18 1.14
C PRO A 67 -24.78 30.45 -0.21
N ALA A 68 -23.79 29.58 -0.39
CA ALA A 68 -23.47 28.89 -1.63
C ALA A 68 -24.35 27.65 -1.90
N PHE A 69 -25.68 27.80 -1.90
CA PHE A 69 -26.60 26.69 -2.20
C PHE A 69 -26.76 26.43 -3.70
N PHE A 70 -26.76 27.48 -4.51
CA PHE A 70 -27.06 27.43 -5.94
C PHE A 70 -25.90 27.95 -6.80
N LEU A 71 -24.67 27.76 -6.32
CA LEU A 71 -23.51 28.02 -7.17
C LEU A 71 -23.58 27.07 -8.37
N THR A 72 -23.63 27.64 -9.53
CA THR A 72 -23.29 26.89 -10.75
C THR A 72 -21.91 26.32 -10.53
N PRO A 73 -21.70 24.98 -10.66
CA PRO A 73 -20.37 24.41 -10.57
C PRO A 73 -19.50 25.15 -11.55
N GLN A 74 -18.53 25.92 -11.06
CA GLN A 74 -17.52 26.46 -11.95
C GLN A 74 -16.74 25.24 -12.46
N PRO A 75 -16.87 24.88 -13.73
CA PRO A 75 -15.99 23.86 -14.27
C PRO A 75 -14.57 24.33 -14.00
N GLY A 76 -13.69 23.45 -13.58
CA GLY A 76 -12.28 23.74 -13.38
C GLY A 76 -11.70 24.42 -14.63
N PRO A 77 -10.48 24.96 -14.58
CA PRO A 77 -9.94 25.79 -15.64
C PRO A 77 -10.17 25.13 -17.01
N ARG A 78 -10.95 25.79 -17.87
CA ARG A 78 -11.30 25.33 -19.23
C ARG A 78 -10.07 25.20 -20.13
N SER A 79 -8.98 25.84 -19.78
CA SER A 79 -7.70 25.77 -20.47
C SER A 79 -6.62 25.27 -19.52
N GLN A 80 -5.78 24.37 -20.02
CA GLN A 80 -4.60 23.87 -19.32
C GLN A 80 -3.36 24.36 -20.09
N PRO A 81 -2.98 25.65 -19.96
CA PRO A 81 -2.02 26.30 -20.87
C PRO A 81 -0.69 25.53 -20.95
N LYS A 82 -0.19 24.99 -19.84
CA LYS A 82 1.04 24.18 -19.83
C LYS A 82 0.90 22.88 -20.61
N LYS A 83 -0.24 22.17 -20.51
CA LYS A 83 -0.49 20.93 -21.26
C LYS A 83 -0.73 21.25 -22.72
N SER A 84 -1.50 22.30 -23.02
CA SER A 84 -1.77 22.73 -24.40
C SER A 84 -0.51 23.15 -25.14
N ALA A 85 0.38 23.91 -24.51
CA ALA A 85 1.66 24.32 -25.10
C ALA A 85 2.62 23.13 -25.36
N ALA A 86 2.60 22.10 -24.51
CA ALA A 86 3.46 20.93 -24.65
C ALA A 86 2.85 19.81 -25.52
N ARG A 87 1.58 19.91 -25.91
CA ARG A 87 0.80 18.84 -26.57
C ARG A 87 1.48 18.29 -27.82
N ASP A 88 1.83 19.14 -28.74
CA ASP A 88 2.40 18.71 -30.02
C ASP A 88 3.75 18.04 -29.86
N LEU A 89 4.54 18.54 -28.90
CA LEU A 89 5.83 17.96 -28.56
C LEU A 89 5.66 16.59 -27.92
N ILE A 90 4.70 16.43 -26.99
CA ILE A 90 4.36 15.15 -26.36
C ILE A 90 3.95 14.12 -27.42
N VAL A 91 3.07 14.51 -28.36
CA VAL A 91 2.61 13.65 -29.45
C VAL A 91 3.78 13.25 -30.37
N LYS A 92 4.64 14.22 -30.74
CA LYS A 92 5.83 13.96 -31.56
C LYS A 92 6.77 12.95 -30.89
N MET A 93 7.07 13.14 -29.59
CA MET A 93 7.91 12.22 -28.82
C MET A 93 7.27 10.83 -28.69
N ARG A 94 5.95 10.77 -28.52
CA ARG A 94 5.24 9.50 -28.42
C ARG A 94 5.29 8.71 -29.72
N LYS A 95 5.17 9.39 -30.87
CA LYS A 95 5.33 8.78 -32.21
C LYS A 95 6.74 8.20 -32.44
N THR A 96 7.73 8.68 -31.71
CA THR A 96 9.09 8.15 -31.69
C THR A 96 9.33 7.17 -30.51
N ASN A 97 8.25 6.57 -29.97
CA ASN A 97 8.26 5.55 -28.93
C ASN A 97 8.83 5.95 -27.56
N HIS A 98 8.86 7.26 -27.24
CA HIS A 98 9.25 7.70 -25.91
C HIS A 98 8.19 7.33 -24.87
N SER A 99 8.63 6.87 -23.70
CA SER A 99 7.77 6.61 -22.54
C SER A 99 7.30 7.91 -21.89
N ILE A 100 6.27 7.84 -21.05
CA ILE A 100 5.77 8.99 -20.28
C ILE A 100 6.83 9.60 -19.36
N TYR A 101 7.78 8.81 -18.89
CA TYR A 101 8.88 9.26 -18.04
C TYR A 101 9.93 10.00 -18.85
N GLU A 102 10.35 9.45 -19.99
CA GLU A 102 11.28 10.09 -20.93
C GLU A 102 10.74 11.42 -21.43
N ILE A 103 9.46 11.47 -21.82
CA ILE A 103 8.78 12.69 -22.25
C ILE A 103 8.78 13.72 -21.11
N SER A 104 8.47 13.30 -19.88
CA SER A 104 8.47 14.18 -18.71
C SER A 104 9.84 14.81 -18.44
N GLU A 105 10.93 14.02 -18.50
CA GLU A 105 12.29 14.53 -18.32
C GLU A 105 12.71 15.47 -19.46
N MET A 106 12.40 15.13 -20.70
CA MET A 106 12.70 16.02 -21.83
C MET A 106 11.94 17.35 -21.78
N LEU A 107 10.69 17.34 -21.29
CA LEU A 107 9.92 18.55 -21.06
C LEU A 107 10.51 19.40 -19.95
N LYS A 108 11.04 18.78 -18.90
CA LYS A 108 11.73 19.45 -17.79
C LYS A 108 12.99 20.14 -18.28
N LEU A 109 13.81 19.46 -19.08
CA LEU A 109 15.02 20.03 -19.70
C LEU A 109 14.73 21.22 -20.62
N ARG A 110 13.53 21.27 -21.22
CA ARG A 110 13.08 22.36 -22.11
C ARG A 110 12.34 23.50 -21.39
N GLY A 111 12.33 23.49 -20.05
CA GLY A 111 11.68 24.56 -19.26
C GLY A 111 10.16 24.50 -19.23
N THR A 112 9.53 23.43 -19.73
CA THR A 112 8.07 23.21 -19.66
C THR A 112 7.74 21.95 -18.85
N PRO A 113 8.04 21.92 -17.55
CA PRO A 113 7.93 20.71 -16.75
C PRO A 113 6.48 20.25 -16.63
N LEU A 114 6.24 18.98 -16.97
CA LEU A 114 4.98 18.25 -16.76
C LEU A 114 5.29 16.93 -16.08
N SER A 115 4.46 16.55 -15.13
CA SER A 115 4.59 15.25 -14.46
C SER A 115 4.28 14.09 -15.42
N PRO A 116 4.81 12.87 -15.21
CA PRO A 116 4.47 11.70 -16.01
C PRO A 116 2.96 11.44 -16.09
N THR A 117 2.23 11.72 -15.00
CA THR A 117 0.76 11.62 -14.96
C THR A 117 0.09 12.61 -15.91
N ALA A 118 0.56 13.87 -15.92
CA ALA A 118 0.03 14.89 -16.83
C ALA A 118 0.32 14.55 -18.30
N VAL A 119 1.51 14.02 -18.60
CA VAL A 119 1.87 13.51 -19.95
C VAL A 119 0.95 12.36 -20.35
N ARG A 120 0.69 11.40 -19.44
CA ARG A 120 -0.23 10.29 -19.67
C ARG A 120 -1.65 10.76 -19.99
N GLU A 121 -2.15 11.78 -19.28
CA GLU A 121 -3.48 12.34 -19.54
C GLU A 121 -3.57 12.96 -20.93
N VAL A 122 -2.55 13.73 -21.35
CA VAL A 122 -2.49 14.29 -22.71
C VAL A 122 -2.51 13.16 -23.74
N LEU A 123 -1.67 12.15 -23.59
CA LEU A 123 -1.60 11.01 -24.50
C LEU A 123 -2.90 10.21 -24.56
N LYS A 124 -3.61 10.07 -23.44
CA LYS A 124 -4.92 9.41 -23.37
C LYS A 124 -5.98 10.19 -24.17
N VAL A 125 -6.00 11.51 -24.01
CA VAL A 125 -6.90 12.39 -24.78
C VAL A 125 -6.61 12.30 -26.26
N GLU A 126 -5.34 12.16 -26.65
CA GLU A 126 -4.90 11.99 -28.06
C GLU A 126 -5.08 10.56 -28.60
N GLY A 127 -5.65 9.64 -27.81
CA GLY A 127 -5.94 8.27 -28.23
C GLY A 127 -4.73 7.31 -28.22
N PHE A 128 -3.60 7.69 -27.62
CA PHE A 128 -2.43 6.81 -27.55
C PHE A 128 -2.60 5.73 -26.47
N ALA A 129 -2.42 4.47 -26.85
CA ALA A 129 -2.32 3.36 -25.92
C ALA A 129 -1.02 3.41 -25.08
N ALA A 130 -1.00 2.65 -23.98
CA ALA A 130 0.25 2.43 -23.25
C ALA A 130 1.25 1.67 -24.11
N LEU A 131 2.54 2.05 -24.05
CA LEU A 131 3.59 1.28 -24.73
C LEU A 131 3.77 -0.07 -24.05
N PRO A 132 4.09 -1.11 -24.83
CA PRO A 132 4.54 -2.37 -24.26
C PRO A 132 5.79 -2.16 -23.39
N ARG A 133 6.06 -3.10 -22.50
CA ARG A 133 7.26 -3.05 -21.67
C ARG A 133 8.49 -3.18 -22.58
N ARG A 134 9.34 -2.17 -22.58
CA ARG A 134 10.62 -2.22 -23.30
C ARG A 134 11.59 -3.14 -22.60
N LEU A 135 12.46 -3.78 -23.37
CA LEU A 135 13.64 -4.41 -22.87
C LEU A 135 14.60 -3.34 -22.30
N ASP A 136 15.45 -3.71 -21.35
CA ASP A 136 16.36 -2.74 -20.72
C ASP A 136 17.37 -2.17 -21.73
N GLU A 137 17.70 -2.93 -22.76
CA GLU A 137 18.56 -2.54 -23.90
C GLU A 137 17.93 -1.44 -24.79
N GLU A 138 16.62 -1.38 -24.84
CA GLU A 138 15.85 -0.39 -25.63
C GLU A 138 15.66 0.94 -24.90
N ARG A 139 16.14 1.06 -23.66
CA ARG A 139 15.99 2.28 -22.87
C ARG A 139 17.14 3.24 -23.16
N PRO A 140 16.87 4.55 -23.26
CA PRO A 140 17.93 5.55 -23.31
C PRO A 140 18.84 5.48 -22.11
N ASP A 141 20.13 5.64 -22.30
CA ASP A 141 21.16 5.56 -21.24
C ASP A 141 20.92 6.54 -20.10
N VAL A 142 20.33 7.70 -20.38
CA VAL A 142 19.94 8.73 -19.39
C VAL A 142 18.98 8.21 -18.33
N LEU A 143 18.17 7.19 -18.65
CA LEU A 143 17.19 6.61 -17.74
C LEU A 143 17.61 5.25 -17.17
N ARG A 144 18.79 4.77 -17.58
CA ARG A 144 19.37 3.57 -16.99
C ARG A 144 19.96 3.95 -15.63
N PRO A 145 19.70 3.16 -14.58
CA PRO A 145 20.42 3.37 -13.34
C PRO A 145 21.92 3.19 -13.63
N THR A 146 22.72 4.15 -13.20
CA THR A 146 24.21 4.14 -13.31
C THR A 146 24.86 2.99 -12.52
N ILE A 147 24.08 2.27 -11.75
CA ILE A 147 24.50 1.12 -10.95
C ILE A 147 24.18 -0.13 -11.75
N GLU A 148 25.18 -0.98 -11.97
CA GLU A 148 24.94 -2.31 -12.50
C GLU A 148 23.92 -3.04 -11.63
N ALA A 149 22.71 -3.19 -12.17
CA ALA A 149 21.57 -3.78 -11.45
C ALA A 149 21.64 -5.32 -11.46
N VAL A 150 22.85 -5.87 -11.42
CA VAL A 150 23.07 -7.32 -11.43
C VAL A 150 23.03 -7.81 -9.98
N ALA A 151 22.01 -8.56 -9.65
CA ALA A 151 21.86 -9.20 -8.33
C ALA A 151 22.57 -10.57 -8.26
N ASP A 152 23.48 -10.86 -9.18
CA ASP A 152 24.23 -12.12 -9.20
C ASP A 152 25.31 -12.08 -8.12
N VAL A 153 25.18 -12.96 -7.13
CA VAL A 153 26.12 -13.06 -6.01
C VAL A 153 27.55 -13.40 -6.44
N ARG A 154 27.74 -14.03 -7.61
CA ARG A 154 29.05 -14.38 -8.15
C ARG A 154 29.86 -13.15 -8.58
N GLN A 155 29.18 -12.05 -8.83
CA GLN A 155 29.78 -10.78 -9.23
C GLN A 155 29.93 -9.81 -8.06
N LEU A 156 29.58 -10.23 -6.84
CA LEU A 156 29.78 -9.42 -5.65
C LEU A 156 31.28 -9.21 -5.37
N SER A 157 31.70 -7.96 -5.48
CA SER A 157 33.09 -7.60 -5.11
C SER A 157 33.18 -7.36 -3.60
N LEU A 158 34.06 -8.10 -2.95
CA LEU A 158 34.41 -7.92 -1.53
C LEU A 158 35.73 -7.13 -1.35
N ALA A 159 36.26 -6.54 -2.41
CA ALA A 159 37.44 -5.69 -2.32
C ALA A 159 37.17 -4.51 -1.36
N PRO A 160 38.17 -4.08 -0.56
CA PRO A 160 38.01 -2.91 0.31
C PRO A 160 37.64 -1.68 -0.50
N ARG A 161 36.53 -1.03 -0.09
CA ARG A 161 36.05 0.19 -0.73
C ARG A 161 35.33 1.07 0.27
N ARG A 162 35.26 2.36 -0.03
CA ARG A 162 34.43 3.32 0.72
C ARG A 162 33.15 3.55 -0.04
N PHE A 163 32.05 3.59 0.67
CA PHE A 163 30.74 3.93 0.13
C PHE A 163 29.89 4.62 1.22
N GLU A 164 28.93 5.36 0.79
CA GLU A 164 27.92 5.95 1.67
C GLU A 164 26.70 5.04 1.75
N THR A 165 26.11 4.91 2.92
CA THR A 165 24.91 4.14 3.16
C THR A 165 24.01 4.83 4.17
N MET A 166 22.72 4.83 3.91
CA MET A 166 21.71 5.26 4.88
C MET A 166 21.45 4.19 5.96
N CYS A 167 21.86 2.95 5.70
CA CYS A 167 21.56 1.77 6.51
C CYS A 167 22.74 1.34 7.40
N GLY A 168 23.70 2.22 7.70
CA GLY A 168 24.92 1.89 8.46
C GLY A 168 24.64 1.20 9.79
N GLY A 169 23.59 1.58 10.52
CA GLY A 169 23.19 0.97 11.78
C GLY A 169 22.83 -0.52 11.68
N LEU A 170 22.47 -1.02 10.50
CA LEU A 170 22.18 -2.44 10.31
C LEU A 170 23.42 -3.34 10.52
N PHE A 171 24.62 -2.81 10.32
CA PHE A 171 25.85 -3.58 10.53
C PHE A 171 26.10 -3.92 12.01
N LEU A 172 25.45 -3.25 12.95
CA LEU A 172 25.46 -3.62 14.37
C LEU A 172 24.79 -4.99 14.62
N PHE A 173 23.90 -5.43 13.75
CA PHE A 173 23.25 -6.75 13.86
C PHE A 173 24.09 -7.89 13.25
N VAL A 174 25.19 -7.57 12.55
CA VAL A 174 26.02 -8.59 11.86
C VAL A 174 26.49 -9.70 12.80
N PRO A 175 26.95 -9.45 14.03
CA PRO A 175 27.35 -10.54 14.94
C PRO A 175 26.23 -11.54 15.20
N GLY A 176 25.01 -11.05 15.45
CA GLY A 176 23.83 -11.90 15.66
C GLY A 176 23.40 -12.63 14.37
N ILE A 177 23.51 -11.96 13.22
CA ILE A 177 23.18 -12.58 11.91
C ILE A 177 24.17 -13.68 11.55
N VAL A 178 25.45 -13.49 11.86
CA VAL A 178 26.50 -14.49 11.61
C VAL A 178 26.37 -15.71 12.54
N ALA A 179 25.88 -15.49 13.79
CA ALA A 179 25.59 -16.57 14.72
C ALA A 179 24.45 -17.48 14.21
N LEU A 180 23.56 -16.95 13.35
CA LEU A 180 22.51 -17.71 12.69
C LEU A 180 22.99 -18.23 11.34
N ASP A 181 23.02 -19.54 11.14
CA ASP A 181 23.28 -20.12 9.82
C ASP A 181 22.07 -19.92 8.89
N LEU A 182 21.93 -18.70 8.35
CA LEU A 182 20.84 -18.35 7.41
C LEU A 182 20.84 -19.21 6.15
N ALA A 183 22.01 -19.73 5.74
CA ALA A 183 22.10 -20.63 4.59
C ALA A 183 21.54 -22.01 4.94
N GLY A 184 21.89 -22.55 6.10
CA GLY A 184 21.31 -23.79 6.64
C GLY A 184 19.80 -23.66 6.89
N LEU A 185 19.34 -22.55 7.46
CA LEU A 185 17.90 -22.28 7.64
C LEU A 185 17.15 -22.28 6.31
N ALA A 186 17.64 -21.57 5.31
CA ALA A 186 17.00 -21.50 3.99
C ALA A 186 16.95 -22.88 3.31
N LYS A 187 18.04 -23.68 3.46
CA LYS A 187 18.11 -25.05 2.94
C LYS A 187 17.16 -25.98 3.67
N ALA A 188 17.14 -25.98 4.99
CA ALA A 188 16.26 -26.80 5.82
C ALA A 188 14.77 -26.53 5.54
N ALA A 189 14.42 -25.27 5.35
CA ALA A 189 13.08 -24.85 5.00
C ALA A 189 12.71 -25.12 3.52
N GLY A 190 13.70 -25.42 2.65
CA GLY A 190 13.47 -25.55 1.22
C GLY A 190 13.04 -24.26 0.57
N LEU A 191 13.57 -23.10 1.01
CA LEU A 191 13.19 -21.81 0.47
C LEU A 191 13.58 -21.70 -1.01
N PRO A 192 12.68 -21.19 -1.87
CA PRO A 192 12.95 -21.06 -3.30
C PRO A 192 14.07 -20.03 -3.55
N GLY A 193 14.79 -20.22 -4.63
CA GLY A 193 15.84 -19.32 -5.06
C GLY A 193 16.05 -19.40 -6.56
N SER A 194 16.94 -18.56 -7.07
CA SER A 194 17.44 -18.60 -8.45
C SER A 194 18.98 -18.61 -8.45
N LYS A 195 19.58 -18.76 -9.63
CA LYS A 195 21.03 -18.61 -9.78
C LYS A 195 21.52 -17.22 -9.37
N MET A 196 20.72 -16.19 -9.61
CA MET A 196 21.06 -14.79 -9.28
C MET A 196 20.78 -14.44 -7.82
N ILE A 197 19.64 -14.92 -7.28
CA ILE A 197 19.23 -14.66 -5.89
C ILE A 197 18.92 -16.02 -5.24
N PRO A 198 19.91 -16.68 -4.64
CA PRO A 198 19.69 -17.91 -3.88
C PRO A 198 18.74 -17.71 -2.71
N GLY A 199 18.07 -18.78 -2.24
CA GLY A 199 17.08 -18.70 -1.17
C GLY A 199 17.62 -18.10 0.13
N SER A 200 18.87 -18.37 0.49
CA SER A 200 19.55 -17.75 1.65
C SER A 200 19.72 -16.25 1.52
N HIS A 201 20.00 -15.73 0.31
CA HIS A 201 20.12 -14.30 0.06
C HIS A 201 18.76 -13.61 -0.01
N ALA A 202 17.73 -14.33 -0.49
CA ALA A 202 16.35 -13.86 -0.40
C ALA A 202 15.90 -13.71 1.07
N LEU A 203 16.19 -14.72 1.91
CA LEU A 203 15.91 -14.66 3.35
C LEU A 203 16.67 -13.51 4.03
N ARG A 204 17.97 -13.36 3.75
CA ARG A 204 18.80 -12.28 4.28
C ARG A 204 18.31 -10.91 3.85
N SER A 205 17.87 -10.77 2.60
CA SER A 205 17.29 -9.53 2.09
C SER A 205 16.02 -9.14 2.82
N MET A 206 15.14 -10.11 3.08
CA MET A 206 13.90 -9.85 3.83
C MET A 206 14.19 -9.48 5.28
N LEU A 207 15.16 -10.15 5.92
CA LEU A 207 15.61 -9.80 7.26
C LEU A 207 16.18 -8.39 7.31
N ALA A 208 17.07 -8.02 6.37
CA ALA A 208 17.64 -6.68 6.28
C ALA A 208 16.57 -5.59 6.13
N LEU A 209 15.58 -5.82 5.27
CA LEU A 209 14.46 -4.88 5.08
C LEU A 209 13.60 -4.74 6.34
N LYS A 210 13.39 -5.82 7.07
CA LYS A 210 12.66 -5.77 8.35
C LYS A 210 13.42 -5.06 9.45
N LEU A 211 14.71 -5.32 9.59
CA LEU A 211 15.58 -4.60 10.53
C LEU A 211 15.67 -3.10 10.20
N TRP A 212 15.55 -2.74 8.92
CA TRP A 212 15.48 -1.35 8.46
C TRP A 212 14.06 -0.75 8.51
N SER A 213 13.11 -1.42 9.15
CA SER A 213 11.71 -0.97 9.30
C SER A 213 10.97 -0.74 7.98
N ILE A 214 11.33 -1.46 6.92
CA ILE A 214 10.60 -1.42 5.66
C ILE A 214 9.35 -2.29 5.78
N GLU A 215 8.23 -1.65 6.08
CA GLU A 215 6.95 -2.33 6.33
C GLU A 215 6.35 -2.93 5.05
N ARG A 216 6.48 -2.23 3.92
CA ARG A 216 5.87 -2.62 2.65
C ARG A 216 6.92 -2.91 1.60
N ARG A 217 6.71 -3.96 0.82
CA ARG A 217 7.61 -4.34 -0.29
C ARG A 217 7.80 -3.23 -1.33
N SER A 218 6.77 -2.40 -1.55
CA SER A 218 6.87 -1.24 -2.45
C SER A 218 7.83 -0.18 -1.96
N HIS A 219 8.11 -0.12 -0.66
CA HIS A 219 9.00 0.86 -0.04
C HIS A 219 10.49 0.51 -0.20
N VAL A 220 10.82 -0.65 -0.77
CA VAL A 220 12.21 -1.01 -1.09
C VAL A 220 12.82 -0.13 -2.17
N MET A 221 12.02 0.43 -3.07
CA MET A 221 12.52 1.11 -4.27
C MET A 221 13.46 2.30 -4.01
N PRO A 222 13.24 3.17 -3.02
CA PRO A 222 14.20 4.23 -2.66
C PRO A 222 15.55 3.70 -2.18
N HIS A 223 15.62 2.47 -1.69
CA HIS A 223 16.82 1.86 -1.10
C HIS A 223 17.57 0.92 -2.06
N VAL A 224 17.08 0.74 -3.30
CA VAL A 224 17.67 -0.19 -4.26
C VAL A 224 19.12 0.15 -4.60
N ALA A 225 19.46 1.45 -4.58
CA ALA A 225 20.80 1.94 -4.85
C ALA A 225 21.72 1.96 -3.62
N ASP A 226 21.22 1.64 -2.42
CA ASP A 226 22.03 1.63 -1.20
C ASP A 226 22.98 0.43 -1.19
N GLN A 227 24.28 0.72 -1.23
CA GLN A 227 25.31 -0.31 -1.30
C GLN A 227 25.47 -1.08 0.01
N GLY A 228 25.26 -0.42 1.16
CA GLY A 228 25.33 -1.07 2.47
C GLY A 228 24.25 -2.10 2.67
N LEU A 229 23.01 -1.76 2.27
CA LEU A 229 21.87 -2.66 2.36
C LEU A 229 22.07 -3.90 1.47
N SER A 230 22.55 -3.70 0.24
CA SER A 230 22.82 -4.81 -0.67
C SER A 230 23.97 -5.69 -0.18
N LEU A 231 25.05 -5.09 0.33
CA LEU A 231 26.18 -5.84 0.90
C LEU A 231 25.75 -6.69 2.10
N LEU A 232 24.91 -6.15 3.00
CA LEU A 232 24.33 -6.90 4.12
C LEU A 232 23.52 -8.12 3.64
N ALA A 233 22.79 -7.96 2.54
CA ALA A 233 22.07 -9.06 1.90
C ALA A 233 22.97 -10.05 1.15
N GLY A 234 24.24 -9.73 0.95
CA GLY A 234 25.19 -10.52 0.15
C GLY A 234 24.93 -10.44 -1.35
N LEU A 235 24.42 -9.31 -1.82
CA LEU A 235 24.05 -9.07 -3.21
C LEU A 235 24.67 -7.75 -3.71
N ASN A 236 24.79 -7.60 -5.02
CA ASN A 236 25.16 -6.31 -5.61
C ASN A 236 24.05 -5.26 -5.48
N VAL A 237 22.82 -5.71 -5.54
CA VAL A 237 21.61 -4.89 -5.45
C VAL A 237 20.56 -5.61 -4.62
N ILE A 238 19.91 -4.91 -3.69
CA ILE A 238 18.80 -5.49 -2.92
C ILE A 238 17.65 -5.87 -3.87
N PRO A 239 16.96 -7.01 -3.66
CA PRO A 239 15.86 -7.41 -4.52
C PRO A 239 14.79 -6.34 -4.64
N LYS A 240 14.33 -6.07 -5.87
CA LYS A 240 13.35 -5.05 -6.19
C LYS A 240 11.92 -5.52 -5.84
N ARG A 241 10.97 -4.59 -5.84
CA ARG A 241 9.56 -4.83 -5.52
C ARG A 241 8.95 -6.03 -6.25
N SER A 242 9.22 -6.21 -7.55
CA SER A 242 8.68 -7.32 -8.33
C SER A 242 9.12 -8.68 -7.78
N PHE A 243 10.43 -8.85 -7.52
CA PHE A 243 10.95 -10.07 -6.91
C PHE A 243 10.31 -10.32 -5.53
N LEU A 244 10.31 -9.33 -4.65
CA LEU A 244 9.78 -9.47 -3.29
C LEU A 244 8.28 -9.81 -3.28
N SER A 245 7.51 -9.27 -4.22
CA SER A 245 6.08 -9.57 -4.36
C SER A 245 5.84 -10.97 -4.88
N GLU A 246 6.61 -11.41 -5.88
CA GLU A 246 6.51 -12.75 -6.45
C GLU A 246 7.03 -13.81 -5.46
N TYR A 247 8.13 -13.51 -4.77
CA TYR A 247 8.77 -14.43 -3.85
C TYR A 247 7.81 -14.91 -2.75
N SER A 248 7.01 -14.00 -2.18
CA SER A 248 6.03 -14.38 -1.16
C SER A 248 4.93 -15.31 -1.65
N SER A 249 4.63 -15.32 -2.96
CA SER A 249 3.68 -16.27 -3.54
C SER A 249 4.33 -17.64 -3.81
N ARG A 250 5.65 -17.70 -3.82
CA ARG A 250 6.43 -18.94 -4.05
C ARG A 250 6.77 -19.68 -2.76
N VAL A 251 6.66 -19.00 -1.61
CA VAL A 251 6.91 -19.60 -0.30
C VAL A 251 5.60 -20.07 0.30
N GLY A 252 5.46 -21.38 0.43
CA GLY A 252 4.25 -22.03 1.01
C GLY A 252 4.30 -22.11 2.53
N HIS A 253 3.14 -22.35 3.13
CA HIS A 253 2.99 -22.49 4.60
C HIS A 253 3.95 -23.53 5.19
N HIS A 254 4.08 -24.70 4.56
CA HIS A 254 4.97 -25.76 5.03
C HIS A 254 6.45 -25.33 5.11
N GLN A 255 6.88 -24.44 4.22
CA GLN A 255 8.25 -23.90 4.24
C GLN A 255 8.44 -22.94 5.40
N ILE A 256 7.42 -22.15 5.76
CA ILE A 256 7.45 -21.27 6.92
C ILE A 256 7.52 -22.07 8.21
N VAL A 257 6.72 -23.14 8.34
CA VAL A 257 6.77 -24.02 9.51
C VAL A 257 8.15 -24.68 9.65
N LYS A 258 8.72 -25.20 8.55
CA LYS A 258 10.09 -25.74 8.56
C LYS A 258 11.15 -24.70 8.91
N LEU A 259 10.98 -23.47 8.45
CA LEU A 259 11.89 -22.37 8.79
C LEU A 259 11.87 -22.07 10.28
N GLN A 260 10.67 -21.97 10.88
CA GLN A 260 10.51 -21.74 12.30
C GLN A 260 11.12 -22.90 13.10
N ALA A 261 10.84 -24.15 12.75
CA ALA A 261 11.41 -25.31 13.41
C ALA A 261 12.94 -25.38 13.31
N ALA A 262 13.49 -25.06 12.15
CA ALA A 262 14.94 -25.01 11.94
C ALA A 262 15.58 -23.87 12.76
N TYR A 263 14.92 -22.72 12.81
CA TYR A 263 15.36 -21.58 13.63
C TYR A 263 15.39 -21.95 15.13
N HIS A 264 14.36 -22.58 15.65
CA HIS A 264 14.32 -23.05 17.05
C HIS A 264 15.47 -24.00 17.40
N LYS A 265 15.90 -24.84 16.47
CA LYS A 265 17.04 -25.73 16.66
C LYS A 265 18.39 -25.02 16.70
N GLN A 266 18.50 -23.84 16.09
CA GLN A 266 19.75 -23.07 16.07
C GLN A 266 19.91 -22.14 17.26
N ILE A 267 18.79 -21.64 17.81
CA ILE A 267 18.83 -20.78 19.00
C ILE A 267 18.86 -21.63 20.26
N ASP A 268 19.51 -21.12 21.29
CA ASP A 268 19.43 -21.72 22.61
C ASP A 268 18.01 -21.50 23.17
N GLY A 269 17.16 -22.53 23.04
CA GLY A 269 15.78 -22.48 23.46
C GLY A 269 15.59 -22.12 24.93
N GLN A 270 16.50 -22.52 25.80
CA GLN A 270 16.42 -22.19 27.22
C GLN A 270 16.71 -20.73 27.53
N ALA A 271 17.58 -20.09 26.75
CA ALA A 271 17.88 -18.67 26.92
C ALA A 271 16.75 -17.77 26.39
N LEU A 272 16.13 -18.16 25.27
CA LEU A 272 15.09 -17.35 24.63
C LEU A 272 13.67 -17.73 25.08
N PHE A 273 13.46 -19.00 25.39
CA PHE A 273 12.17 -19.58 25.81
C PHE A 273 12.32 -20.36 27.10
N PRO A 274 12.52 -19.65 28.24
CA PRO A 274 12.85 -20.30 29.55
C PRO A 274 11.63 -20.99 30.18
N GLY A 275 10.40 -20.66 29.77
CA GLY A 275 9.18 -21.15 30.39
C GLY A 275 8.34 -22.05 29.51
N GLU A 276 7.25 -22.57 30.06
CA GLU A 276 6.27 -23.42 29.42
C GLU A 276 4.88 -22.72 29.27
N SER A 277 4.83 -21.43 29.60
CA SER A 277 3.61 -20.64 29.54
C SER A 277 3.59 -19.74 28.35
N PHE A 278 2.44 -19.63 27.66
CA PHE A 278 2.33 -18.90 26.39
C PHE A 278 1.16 -17.93 26.41
N ASN A 279 1.40 -16.74 25.85
CA ASN A 279 0.36 -15.83 25.39
C ASN A 279 0.02 -16.20 23.95
N LEU A 280 -1.23 -16.56 23.71
CA LEU A 280 -1.75 -16.95 22.40
C LEU A 280 -2.75 -15.91 21.93
N ASP A 281 -2.52 -15.31 20.77
CA ASP A 281 -3.38 -14.25 20.26
C ASP A 281 -3.64 -14.37 18.76
N PHE A 282 -4.85 -13.98 18.35
CA PHE A 282 -5.24 -13.83 16.97
C PHE A 282 -5.25 -12.36 16.56
N HIS A 283 -4.42 -12.02 15.59
CA HIS A 283 -4.33 -10.66 15.09
C HIS A 283 -4.81 -10.56 13.65
N SER A 284 -5.67 -9.58 13.36
CA SER A 284 -6.19 -9.34 12.01
C SER A 284 -5.40 -8.22 11.32
N ILE A 285 -4.62 -8.55 10.29
CA ILE A 285 -3.84 -7.60 9.51
C ILE A 285 -4.68 -7.11 8.32
N PRO A 286 -4.95 -5.80 8.17
CA PRO A 286 -5.72 -5.27 7.06
C PRO A 286 -5.09 -5.62 5.71
N TYR A 287 -5.91 -6.13 4.79
CA TYR A 287 -5.49 -6.46 3.43
C TYR A 287 -6.21 -5.57 2.41
N PHE A 288 -5.44 -4.95 1.52
CA PHE A 288 -5.94 -4.00 0.53
C PHE A 288 -5.83 -4.52 -0.91
N GLY A 289 -5.46 -5.79 -1.07
CA GLY A 289 -5.39 -6.44 -2.36
C GLY A 289 -6.69 -7.15 -2.75
N GLU A 290 -6.65 -7.83 -3.90
CA GLU A 290 -7.81 -8.53 -4.48
C GLU A 290 -7.69 -10.06 -4.42
N HIS A 291 -6.83 -10.60 -3.54
CA HIS A 291 -6.67 -12.05 -3.45
C HIS A 291 -7.97 -12.72 -3.01
N PRO A 292 -8.48 -13.72 -3.75
CA PRO A 292 -9.78 -14.35 -3.49
C PRO A 292 -9.82 -15.16 -2.19
N GLY A 293 -8.67 -15.68 -1.72
CA GLY A 293 -8.56 -16.45 -0.48
C GLY A 293 -8.58 -15.61 0.81
N VAL A 294 -8.51 -14.27 0.70
CA VAL A 294 -8.51 -13.41 1.90
C VAL A 294 -9.94 -13.07 2.31
N GLN A 295 -10.29 -13.45 3.52
CA GLN A 295 -11.64 -13.30 4.09
C GLN A 295 -11.83 -11.97 4.83
N CYS A 296 -13.10 -11.62 5.07
CA CYS A 296 -13.46 -10.44 5.86
C CYS A 296 -13.54 -10.79 7.35
N HIS A 297 -12.72 -10.12 8.16
CA HIS A 297 -12.74 -10.19 9.62
C HIS A 297 -13.15 -8.85 10.22
N PHE A 298 -13.62 -8.86 11.46
CA PHE A 298 -13.89 -7.62 12.19
C PHE A 298 -12.57 -7.03 12.69
N LEU A 299 -12.34 -5.78 12.35
CA LEU A 299 -11.15 -5.04 12.78
C LEU A 299 -11.55 -4.08 13.90
N ALA A 300 -11.20 -4.42 15.14
CA ALA A 300 -11.57 -3.65 16.33
C ALA A 300 -11.10 -2.18 16.23
N MET A 301 -9.85 -1.95 15.83
CA MET A 301 -9.29 -0.59 15.66
C MET A 301 -10.06 0.30 14.68
N ARG A 302 -10.83 -0.29 13.75
CA ARG A 302 -11.60 0.45 12.72
C ARG A 302 -13.10 0.26 12.88
N SER A 303 -13.55 -0.51 13.86
CA SER A 303 -14.95 -0.83 14.15
C SER A 303 -15.75 -1.26 12.90
N ARG A 304 -15.10 -1.98 11.98
CA ARG A 304 -15.73 -2.45 10.75
C ARG A 304 -15.17 -3.79 10.27
N ARG A 305 -15.97 -4.49 9.46
CA ARG A 305 -15.50 -5.66 8.71
C ARG A 305 -14.78 -5.22 7.44
N GLN A 306 -13.59 -5.78 7.21
CA GLN A 306 -12.84 -5.63 5.97
C GLN A 306 -12.01 -6.88 5.69
N LYS A 307 -11.47 -7.01 4.47
CA LYS A 307 -10.52 -8.06 4.13
C LYS A 307 -9.29 -7.97 5.04
N CYS A 308 -8.96 -9.04 5.71
CA CYS A 308 -7.81 -9.14 6.61
C CYS A 308 -7.15 -10.50 6.48
N VAL A 309 -5.84 -10.54 6.68
CA VAL A 309 -5.10 -11.78 6.93
C VAL A 309 -5.19 -12.05 8.43
N LEU A 310 -5.79 -13.17 8.81
CA LEU A 310 -5.82 -13.62 10.18
C LEU A 310 -4.46 -14.25 10.52
N THR A 311 -3.83 -13.79 11.58
CA THR A 311 -2.53 -14.27 12.04
C THR A 311 -2.66 -14.77 13.47
N PHE A 312 -2.17 -15.96 13.73
CA PHE A 312 -2.00 -16.49 15.09
C PHE A 312 -0.55 -16.28 15.53
N LEU A 313 -0.38 -15.80 16.73
CA LEU A 313 0.91 -15.54 17.36
C LEU A 313 0.99 -16.25 18.70
N ALA A 314 2.09 -16.95 18.94
CA ALA A 314 2.40 -17.48 20.25
C ALA A 314 3.67 -16.79 20.78
N GLN A 315 3.58 -16.25 21.98
CA GLN A 315 4.69 -15.61 22.69
C GLN A 315 4.93 -16.38 23.98
N GLU A 316 6.16 -16.82 24.19
CA GLU A 316 6.57 -17.37 25.46
C GLU A 316 6.56 -16.26 26.53
N LEU A 317 6.00 -16.56 27.72
CA LEU A 317 5.62 -15.54 28.69
C LEU A 317 6.82 -14.96 29.44
N ASP A 318 7.77 -15.78 29.83
CA ASP A 318 8.90 -15.40 30.69
C ASP A 318 9.97 -14.67 29.86
N GLY A 319 10.36 -15.23 28.71
CA GLY A 319 11.29 -14.63 27.76
C GLY A 319 10.68 -13.51 26.92
N ARG A 320 9.34 -13.39 26.88
CA ARG A 320 8.58 -12.42 26.08
C ARG A 320 8.93 -12.46 24.59
N ALA A 321 9.37 -13.60 24.12
CA ALA A 321 9.77 -13.80 22.72
C ALA A 321 8.70 -14.55 21.94
N PHE A 322 8.46 -14.14 20.70
CA PHE A 322 7.57 -14.88 19.81
C PHE A 322 8.21 -16.19 19.38
N CYS A 323 7.53 -17.30 19.68
CA CYS A 323 8.01 -18.64 19.39
C CYS A 323 7.31 -19.29 18.17
N TYR A 324 6.11 -18.85 17.84
CA TYR A 324 5.38 -19.37 16.70
C TYR A 324 4.52 -18.31 16.05
N SER A 325 4.37 -18.39 14.74
CA SER A 325 3.45 -17.56 13.97
C SER A 325 2.83 -18.35 12.82
N ASN A 326 1.54 -18.12 12.57
CA ASN A 326 0.83 -18.69 11.43
C ASN A 326 -0.11 -17.64 10.84
N ALA A 327 -0.02 -17.39 9.54
CA ALA A 327 -0.87 -16.46 8.80
C ALA A 327 -1.71 -17.16 7.72
N ASP A 328 -1.66 -18.49 7.65
CA ASP A 328 -2.48 -19.32 6.74
C ASP A 328 -3.65 -19.93 7.52
N ILE A 329 -4.55 -19.05 7.95
CA ILE A 329 -5.71 -19.42 8.79
C ILE A 329 -6.98 -18.94 8.12
N ARG A 330 -7.95 -19.83 7.97
CA ARG A 330 -9.29 -19.49 7.52
C ARG A 330 -10.21 -19.35 8.72
N LYS A 331 -11.25 -18.55 8.53
CA LYS A 331 -12.30 -18.40 9.52
C LYS A 331 -12.98 -19.76 9.81
N GLY A 332 -13.06 -20.10 11.08
CA GLY A 332 -13.57 -21.39 11.55
C GLY A 332 -12.50 -22.45 11.82
N GLU A 333 -11.24 -22.17 11.47
CA GLU A 333 -10.10 -23.07 11.75
C GLU A 333 -9.33 -22.64 13.02
N GLU A 334 -9.83 -21.65 13.78
CA GLU A 334 -9.13 -21.07 14.91
C GLU A 334 -8.76 -22.11 15.98
N SER A 335 -9.66 -23.05 16.27
CA SER A 335 -9.39 -24.13 17.24
C SER A 335 -8.32 -25.10 16.76
N GLU A 336 -8.26 -25.38 15.45
CA GLU A 336 -7.26 -26.28 14.87
C GLU A 336 -5.85 -25.68 14.94
N VAL A 337 -5.75 -24.36 14.88
CA VAL A 337 -4.45 -23.67 14.97
C VAL A 337 -3.77 -23.88 16.31
N PHE A 338 -4.53 -23.95 17.40
CA PHE A 338 -3.98 -24.28 18.72
C PHE A 338 -3.36 -25.70 18.72
N PHE A 339 -4.02 -26.67 18.13
CA PHE A 339 -3.45 -28.03 18.04
C PHE A 339 -2.21 -28.06 17.14
N ARG A 340 -2.20 -27.29 16.05
CA ARG A 340 -0.99 -27.14 15.21
C ARG A 340 0.18 -26.52 15.97
N PHE A 341 -0.09 -25.53 16.84
CA PHE A 341 0.91 -24.92 17.68
C PHE A 341 1.45 -25.94 18.70
N PHE A 342 0.60 -26.66 19.40
CA PHE A 342 1.04 -27.68 20.36
C PHE A 342 1.81 -28.84 19.71
N ALA A 343 1.48 -29.20 18.49
CA ALA A 343 2.23 -30.20 17.75
C ALA A 343 3.59 -29.68 17.23
N PHE A 344 3.72 -28.36 17.09
CA PHE A 344 4.96 -27.71 16.69
C PHE A 344 5.92 -27.55 17.87
N TRP A 345 5.39 -27.17 19.02
CA TRP A 345 6.15 -26.95 20.25
C TRP A 345 6.56 -28.26 20.93
#